data_05ff5c08e738a4047063754c5633d36e
#
_entry.id   05ff5c08e738a4047063754c5633d36e
#
_cell.length_a   1.000
_cell.length_b   1.000
_cell.length_c   1.000
_cell.angle_alpha   90.00
_cell.angle_beta   90.00
_cell.angle_gamma   90.00
#
_symmetry.space_group_name_H-M   'P 1'
#
loop_
_entity.id
_entity.type
_entity.pdbx_description
1 polymer ?
#
loop_
_entity_poly.entity_id
_entity_poly.type
_entity_poly.pdbx_seq_one_letter_code
_entity_poly.pdbx_strand_id
1 'polypeptide(L)'
;VQTCALPISDMVRISDARMSGTSFGTCVLHISPESAVGGPLGLVRDGDLIELDIENYSLNLLISDEEIRNRKERWRAPQSEHVRGWPALYRQHVLQADQGCDLDFLRPKDRSELRFIPPIVGRS
;
A
#
# COMPACT_ATOMS: atom_id res chain seq x y z
N VAL A 1 9.24 -15.94 12.44
CA VAL A 1 10.67 -15.58 12.32
C VAL A 1 10.84 -14.20 12.93
N GLN A 2 11.33 -14.17 14.14
CA GLN A 2 11.72 -12.93 14.80
C GLN A 2 13.03 -12.49 14.17
N THR A 3 12.99 -11.62 13.20
CA THR A 3 14.18 -10.94 12.71
C THR A 3 14.61 -9.98 13.82
N CYS A 4 15.62 -10.34 14.60
CA CYS A 4 16.37 -9.38 15.39
C CYS A 4 16.95 -8.35 14.43
N ALA A 5 16.21 -7.29 14.20
CA ALA A 5 16.73 -6.13 13.51
C ALA A 5 17.73 -5.49 14.44
N LEU A 6 19.01 -5.76 14.23
CA LEU A 6 20.06 -4.85 14.67
C LEU A 6 19.64 -3.44 14.19
N PRO A 7 19.86 -2.39 14.99
CA PRO A 7 19.51 -1.04 14.58
C PRO A 7 20.44 -0.63 13.43
N ILE A 8 20.03 -0.96 12.21
CA ILE A 8 20.68 -0.45 11.00
C ILE A 8 20.08 0.95 10.82
N SER A 9 20.81 1.96 11.25
CA SER A 9 20.35 3.34 11.32
C SER A 9 20.20 4.03 9.96
N ASP A 10 20.81 3.46 8.93
CA ASP A 10 20.93 4.06 7.58
C ASP A 10 20.17 3.29 6.50
N MET A 11 19.31 2.38 6.89
CA MET A 11 18.52 1.63 5.93
C MET A 11 17.25 2.41 5.55
N VAL A 12 17.03 2.58 4.25
CA VAL A 12 15.74 3.03 3.71
C VAL A 12 14.80 1.83 3.63
N ARG A 13 13.60 1.99 4.16
CA ARG A 13 12.52 0.99 4.07
C ARG A 13 11.42 1.54 3.19
N ILE A 14 11.02 0.75 2.21
CA ILE A 14 9.97 1.09 1.26
C ILE A 14 8.90 0.01 1.35
N SER A 15 7.65 0.40 1.55
CA SER A 15 6.56 -0.55 1.72
C SER A 15 5.23 0.00 1.22
N ASP A 16 4.44 -0.88 0.62
CA ASP A 16 3.05 -0.62 0.28
C ASP A 16 2.08 -1.06 1.40
N ALA A 17 2.62 -1.61 2.49
CA ALA A 17 1.82 -1.97 3.65
C ALA A 17 1.26 -0.73 4.36
N ARG A 18 0.09 -0.90 4.98
CA ARG A 18 -0.54 0.11 5.81
C ARG A 18 -0.02 0.00 7.23
N MET A 19 0.66 1.04 7.68
CA MET A 19 1.32 1.08 8.97
C MET A 19 0.94 2.35 9.73
N SER A 20 0.99 2.27 11.07
CA SER A 20 0.66 3.40 11.95
C SER A 20 1.71 4.52 11.99
N GLY A 21 2.81 4.38 11.27
CA GLY A 21 3.87 5.39 11.20
C GLY A 21 4.86 5.36 12.36
N THR A 22 4.74 4.44 13.31
CA THR A 22 5.74 4.25 14.36
C THR A 22 6.92 3.48 13.82
N SER A 23 7.91 4.19 13.30
CA SER A 23 9.09 3.58 12.70
C SER A 23 10.31 4.47 12.92
N PHE A 24 11.48 3.84 13.03
CA PHE A 24 12.76 4.55 13.14
C PHE A 24 13.52 4.49 11.81
N GLY A 25 14.16 5.59 11.45
CA GLY A 25 14.92 5.72 10.20
C GLY A 25 14.07 6.23 9.03
N THR A 26 14.63 6.17 7.83
CA THR A 26 13.94 6.60 6.61
C THR A 26 12.95 5.53 6.16
N CYS A 27 11.66 5.85 6.25
CA CYS A 27 10.58 4.94 5.87
C CYS A 27 9.65 5.62 4.86
N VAL A 28 9.47 5.00 3.70
CA VAL A 28 8.47 5.38 2.71
C VAL A 28 7.37 4.34 2.76
N LEU A 29 6.20 4.76 3.25
CA LEU A 29 5.07 3.87 3.51
C LEU A 29 3.90 4.16 2.58
N HIS A 30 2.94 3.25 2.57
CA HIS A 30 1.68 3.43 1.83
C HIS A 30 1.87 3.65 0.33
N ILE A 31 2.85 3.01 -0.29
CA ILE A 31 3.08 3.12 -1.73
C ILE A 31 1.84 2.62 -2.48
N SER A 32 1.40 3.42 -3.42
CA SER A 32 0.24 3.16 -4.26
C SER A 32 0.61 3.29 -5.74
N PRO A 33 0.10 2.40 -6.62
CA PRO A 33 -0.68 1.20 -6.32
C PRO A 33 0.13 0.12 -5.60
N GLU A 34 -0.55 -0.67 -4.75
CA GLU A 34 0.06 -1.79 -4.02
C GLU A 34 0.55 -2.91 -4.94
N SER A 35 1.56 -3.65 -4.49
CA SER A 35 2.06 -4.85 -5.18
C SER A 35 0.97 -5.87 -5.47
N ALA A 36 0.01 -6.01 -4.55
CA ALA A 36 -1.10 -6.96 -4.66
C ALA A 36 -2.02 -6.70 -5.87
N VAL A 37 -2.06 -5.47 -6.36
CA VAL A 37 -2.82 -5.07 -7.56
C VAL A 37 -1.93 -4.77 -8.77
N GLY A 38 -0.67 -5.19 -8.73
CA GLY A 38 0.29 -5.01 -9.82
C GLY A 38 1.03 -3.68 -9.81
N GLY A 39 1.13 -3.07 -8.63
CA GLY A 39 1.93 -1.85 -8.44
C GLY A 39 3.43 -2.08 -8.66
N PRO A 40 4.19 -1.00 -8.93
CA PRO A 40 5.60 -1.08 -9.31
C PRO A 40 6.48 -1.78 -8.29
N LEU A 41 6.17 -1.65 -7.01
CA LEU A 41 6.94 -2.28 -5.93
C LEU A 41 6.93 -3.82 -6.05
N GLY A 42 5.87 -4.42 -6.57
CA GLY A 42 5.77 -5.85 -6.85
C GLY A 42 6.67 -6.33 -8.00
N LEU A 43 7.28 -5.42 -8.73
CA LEU A 43 8.18 -5.72 -9.84
C LEU A 43 9.66 -5.63 -9.46
N VAL A 44 9.97 -5.07 -8.30
CA VAL A 44 11.35 -4.88 -7.81
C VAL A 44 12.02 -6.23 -7.58
N ARG A 45 13.28 -6.34 -7.93
CA ARG A 45 14.14 -7.51 -7.71
C ARG A 45 15.43 -7.12 -7.00
N ASP A 46 16.05 -8.09 -6.38
CA ASP A 46 17.35 -7.91 -5.75
C ASP A 46 18.37 -7.38 -6.76
N GLY A 47 19.06 -6.31 -6.38
CA GLY A 47 20.03 -5.62 -7.22
C GLY A 47 19.45 -4.47 -8.07
N ASP A 48 18.16 -4.25 -8.10
CA ASP A 48 17.59 -3.08 -8.75
C ASP A 48 17.93 -1.80 -7.98
N LEU A 49 18.20 -0.73 -8.72
CA LEU A 49 18.44 0.58 -8.15
C LEU A 49 17.12 1.34 -8.01
N ILE A 50 16.94 1.94 -6.83
CA ILE A 50 15.81 2.81 -6.53
C ILE A 50 16.33 4.19 -6.17
N GLU A 51 15.83 5.20 -6.85
CA GLU A 51 16.10 6.60 -6.56
C GLU A 51 15.02 7.15 -5.64
N LEU A 52 15.44 7.73 -4.52
CA LEU A 52 14.57 8.47 -3.61
C LEU A 52 15.05 9.93 -3.60
N ASP A 53 14.30 10.81 -4.23
CA ASP A 53 14.54 12.24 -4.25
C ASP A 53 13.52 12.95 -3.35
N ILE A 54 13.98 13.35 -2.17
CA ILE A 54 13.12 13.97 -1.15
C ILE A 54 12.77 15.41 -1.55
N GLU A 55 13.68 16.13 -2.22
CA GLU A 55 13.47 17.52 -2.61
C GLU A 55 12.39 17.64 -3.68
N ASN A 56 12.38 16.72 -4.64
CA ASN A 56 11.41 16.69 -5.73
C ASN A 56 10.23 15.73 -5.47
N TYR A 57 10.14 15.14 -4.27
CA TYR A 57 9.08 14.21 -3.88
C TYR A 57 8.92 13.05 -4.86
N SER A 58 10.03 12.47 -5.31
CA SER A 58 10.00 11.39 -6.30
C SER A 58 10.66 10.11 -5.79
N LEU A 59 10.09 8.99 -6.21
CA LEU A 59 10.59 7.64 -5.94
C LEU A 59 10.53 6.84 -7.22
N ASN A 60 11.68 6.49 -7.77
CA ASN A 60 11.79 5.88 -9.09
C ASN A 60 12.53 4.54 -9.03
N LEU A 61 12.02 3.56 -9.74
CA LEU A 61 12.73 2.31 -10.03
C LEU A 61 13.56 2.51 -11.31
N LEU A 62 14.87 2.47 -11.18
CA LEU A 62 15.81 2.78 -12.26
C LEU A 62 16.07 1.55 -13.15
N ILE A 63 15.04 1.10 -13.85
CA ILE A 63 15.13 0.06 -14.89
C ILE A 63 14.45 0.57 -16.16
N SER A 64 14.73 -0.07 -17.29
CA SER A 64 14.13 0.34 -18.58
C SER A 64 12.63 0.06 -18.64
N ASP A 65 11.91 0.86 -19.42
CA ASP A 65 10.47 0.65 -19.66
C ASP A 65 10.17 -0.72 -20.29
N GLU A 66 11.10 -1.25 -21.07
CA GLU A 66 10.99 -2.59 -21.64
C GLU A 66 11.04 -3.66 -20.55
N GLU A 67 11.98 -3.53 -19.60
CA GLU A 67 12.08 -4.46 -18.49
C GLU A 67 10.84 -4.36 -17.57
N ILE A 68 10.32 -3.15 -17.35
CA ILE A 68 9.06 -2.97 -16.59
C ILE A 68 7.92 -3.73 -17.28
N ARG A 69 7.78 -3.61 -18.60
CA ARG A 69 6.76 -4.34 -19.37
C ARG A 69 6.92 -5.85 -19.25
N ASN A 70 8.14 -6.34 -19.45
CA ASN A 70 8.46 -7.76 -19.34
C ASN A 70 8.12 -8.33 -17.96
N ARG A 71 8.43 -7.57 -16.89
CA ARG A 71 8.11 -7.99 -15.53
C ARG A 71 6.62 -7.95 -15.25
N LYS A 72 5.89 -6.96 -15.78
CA LYS A 72 4.42 -6.88 -15.68
C LYS A 72 3.73 -8.05 -16.36
N GLU A 73 4.18 -8.48 -17.52
CA GLU A 73 3.62 -9.63 -18.24
C GLU A 73 3.75 -10.93 -17.45
N ARG A 74 4.84 -11.05 -16.68
CA ARG A 74 5.10 -12.22 -15.84
C ARG A 74 4.47 -12.12 -14.46
N TRP A 75 4.08 -10.92 -14.06
CA TRP A 75 3.44 -10.73 -12.77
C TRP A 75 2.09 -11.47 -12.70
N ARG A 76 1.81 -12.05 -11.56
CA ARG A 76 0.52 -12.69 -11.28
C ARG A 76 0.03 -12.20 -9.92
N ALA A 77 -1.25 -11.89 -9.85
CA ALA A 77 -1.88 -11.49 -8.60
C ALA A 77 -1.73 -12.61 -7.55
N PRO A 78 -1.34 -12.28 -6.32
CA PRO A 78 -1.25 -13.27 -5.26
C PRO A 78 -2.62 -13.88 -5.00
N GLN A 79 -2.67 -15.20 -4.97
CA GLN A 79 -3.88 -15.93 -4.63
C GLN A 79 -4.15 -15.80 -3.13
N SER A 80 -5.40 -15.61 -2.77
CA SER A 80 -5.81 -15.58 -1.37
C SER A 80 -6.51 -16.88 -1.00
N GLU A 81 -6.15 -17.42 0.14
CA GLU A 81 -6.86 -18.54 0.76
C GLU A 81 -8.23 -18.11 1.31
N HIS A 82 -8.42 -16.81 1.52
CA HIS A 82 -9.66 -16.25 2.04
C HIS A 82 -10.65 -15.98 0.92
N VAL A 83 -11.56 -16.92 0.69
CA VAL A 83 -12.61 -16.82 -0.34
C VAL A 83 -13.93 -16.27 0.21
N ARG A 84 -14.03 -16.07 1.54
CA ARG A 84 -15.25 -15.59 2.23
C ARG A 84 -14.92 -14.82 3.51
N GLY A 85 -15.95 -14.17 4.07
CA GLY A 85 -15.83 -13.42 5.33
C GLY A 85 -15.16 -12.06 5.16
N TRP A 86 -14.80 -11.42 6.28
CA TRP A 86 -14.19 -10.10 6.31
C TRP A 86 -12.91 -9.98 5.46
N PRO A 87 -11.99 -10.93 5.47
CA PRO A 87 -10.80 -10.82 4.63
C PRO A 87 -11.12 -10.79 3.14
N ALA A 88 -12.10 -11.57 2.69
CA ALA A 88 -12.52 -11.57 1.30
C ALA A 88 -13.21 -10.26 0.92
N LEU A 89 -14.13 -9.77 1.76
CA LEU A 89 -14.80 -8.49 1.56
C LEU A 89 -13.80 -7.33 1.53
N TYR A 90 -12.90 -7.27 2.49
CA TYR A 90 -11.87 -6.23 2.54
C TYR A 90 -11.04 -6.23 1.25
N ARG A 91 -10.54 -7.39 0.85
CA ARG A 91 -9.70 -7.52 -0.34
C ARG A 91 -10.41 -7.10 -1.64
N GLN A 92 -11.73 -7.35 -1.73
CA GLN A 92 -12.52 -7.00 -2.92
C GLN A 92 -12.83 -5.50 -3.01
N HIS A 93 -12.97 -4.84 -1.86
CA HIS A 93 -13.58 -3.51 -1.78
C HIS A 93 -12.64 -2.42 -1.27
N VAL A 94 -11.49 -2.79 -0.68
CA VAL A 94 -10.57 -1.78 -0.15
C VAL A 94 -9.94 -0.96 -1.26
N LEU A 95 -9.97 0.35 -1.09
CA LEU A 95 -9.32 1.31 -1.97
C LEU A 95 -7.84 1.44 -1.66
N GLN A 96 -7.08 1.96 -2.60
CA GLN A 96 -5.67 2.22 -2.44
C GLN A 96 -5.38 3.34 -1.43
N ALA A 97 -4.15 3.44 -0.96
CA ALA A 97 -3.76 4.39 0.08
C ALA A 97 -3.96 5.85 -0.35
N ASP A 98 -3.67 6.19 -1.59
CA ASP A 98 -3.91 7.51 -2.18
C ASP A 98 -5.40 7.87 -2.29
N GLN A 99 -6.28 6.88 -2.18
CA GLN A 99 -7.73 7.04 -2.16
C GLN A 99 -8.33 6.95 -0.75
N GLY A 100 -7.48 6.87 0.29
CA GLY A 100 -7.88 6.90 1.70
C GLY A 100 -8.07 5.54 2.35
N CYS A 101 -7.74 4.42 1.71
CA CYS A 101 -7.91 3.07 2.27
C CYS A 101 -9.33 2.74 2.75
N ASP A 102 -10.33 3.41 2.23
CA ASP A 102 -11.74 3.18 2.55
C ASP A 102 -12.28 1.97 1.77
N LEU A 103 -13.50 1.57 2.03
CA LEU A 103 -14.20 0.61 1.19
C LEU A 103 -14.97 1.34 0.10
N ASP A 104 -14.94 0.85 -1.13
CA ASP A 104 -15.50 1.51 -2.30
C ASP A 104 -16.99 1.88 -2.15
N PHE A 105 -17.77 1.03 -1.50
CA PHE A 105 -19.18 1.23 -1.25
C PHE A 105 -19.48 2.17 -0.06
N LEU A 106 -18.46 2.59 0.71
CA LEU A 106 -18.60 3.57 1.79
C LEU A 106 -18.26 4.99 1.34
N ARG A 107 -17.72 5.15 0.14
CA ARG A 107 -17.43 6.47 -0.40
C ARG A 107 -18.72 7.27 -0.59
N PRO A 108 -18.80 8.49 -0.04
CA PRO A 108 -19.95 9.35 -0.31
C PRO A 108 -19.99 9.70 -1.80
N LYS A 109 -21.16 9.65 -2.41
CA LYS A 109 -21.37 10.01 -3.82
C LYS A 109 -21.18 11.52 -4.03
N ASP A 110 -21.54 12.30 -3.03
CA ASP A 110 -21.30 13.74 -3.01
C ASP A 110 -21.06 14.26 -1.57
N ARG A 111 -20.69 15.54 -1.45
CA ARG A 111 -20.42 16.16 -0.14
C ARG A 111 -21.64 16.24 0.76
N SER A 112 -22.86 16.18 0.25
CA SER A 112 -24.08 16.24 1.04
C SER A 112 -24.30 14.97 1.87
N GLU A 113 -23.68 13.86 1.47
CA GLU A 113 -23.71 12.59 2.21
C GLU A 113 -22.74 12.57 3.42
N LEU A 114 -21.83 13.55 3.51
CA LEU A 114 -20.90 13.69 4.63
C LEU A 114 -21.61 14.26 5.88
N ARG A 115 -22.65 13.61 6.34
CA ARG A 115 -23.31 13.96 7.59
C ARG A 115 -22.65 13.24 8.75
N PHE A 116 -22.24 14.00 9.76
CA PHE A 116 -21.93 13.41 11.04
C PHE A 116 -23.23 12.85 11.66
N ILE A 117 -23.29 11.53 11.74
CA ILE A 117 -24.35 10.84 12.47
C ILE A 117 -23.79 10.57 13.87
N PRO A 118 -24.24 11.28 14.91
CA PRO A 118 -23.77 11.01 16.25
C PRO A 118 -24.12 9.58 16.64
N PRO A 119 -23.24 8.89 17.38
CA PRO A 119 -23.54 7.54 17.84
C PRO A 119 -24.82 7.58 18.68
N ILE A 120 -25.73 6.66 18.40
CA ILE A 120 -26.93 6.48 19.22
C ILE A 120 -26.47 5.91 20.56
N VAL A 121 -26.34 6.78 21.55
CA VAL A 121 -26.12 6.34 22.92
C VAL A 121 -27.48 5.91 23.48
N GLY A 122 -27.70 4.61 23.52
CA GLY A 122 -28.86 4.07 24.22
C GLY A 122 -28.82 4.49 25.69
N ARG A 123 -29.85 5.15 26.17
CA ARG A 123 -30.02 5.29 27.61
C ARG A 123 -30.33 3.90 28.19
N SER A 124 -29.43 3.37 28.98
CA SER A 124 -29.69 2.23 29.84
C SER A 124 -30.62 2.63 30.96
#